data_df19249727328c1805ba400f892a1cc5
#
_entry.id   df19249727328c1805ba400f892a1cc5
#
_cell.length_a   1.000
_cell.length_b   1.000
_cell.length_c   1.000
_cell.angle_alpha   90.00
_cell.angle_beta   90.00
_cell.angle_gamma   90.00
#
_symmetry.space_group_name_H-M   'P 1'
#
loop_
_entity.id
_entity.type
_entity.pdbx_description
1 polymer ?
#
loop_
_entity_poly.entity_id
_entity_poly.type
_entity_poly.pdbx_seq_one_letter_code
_entity_poly.pdbx_strand_id
1 'polypeptide(L)'
;MINPLWLNTFRTLVEVGHFTQTAEKLYMTQPGVSQHIKKLEQACNCDLLSRENKSFELTEQGRIMYRYALKLEKDQEDLFESLSFDNPYAGQCHLSCSGSLSLRLYPKLLELQQQHQDLSINLEAAPNKKILNDLIQGTTDIGIVRHSPNDSYYQSQVIGKEALCLIVHSSLAHLEITPQVLHDIGLIAHPDSAHYLSLYFDLCGDKDLANINVNEIPRSGYINQLHQILLPVSKGLGFTVLPAGAVEHFPERDKLHVVPPKIEVEEILYLVQKRNRKLPHRYDTVIDLIKQNVSG
;
A
#
# COMPACT_ATOMS: atom_id res chain seq x y z
N MET A 1 -27.30 14.68 18.83
CA MET A 1 -26.74 14.88 17.46
C MET A 1 -25.30 15.30 17.62
N ILE A 2 -24.38 14.69 16.87
CA ILE A 2 -22.95 15.02 16.89
C ILE A 2 -22.76 16.36 16.18
N ASN A 3 -22.13 17.32 16.84
CA ASN A 3 -21.81 18.61 16.24
C ASN A 3 -20.53 18.49 15.41
N PRO A 4 -20.52 18.82 14.11
CA PRO A 4 -19.34 18.72 13.25
C PRO A 4 -18.14 19.52 13.76
N LEU A 5 -18.36 20.66 14.41
CA LEU A 5 -17.28 21.47 14.96
C LEU A 5 -16.56 20.77 16.11
N TRP A 6 -17.31 20.06 16.99
CA TRP A 6 -16.71 19.29 18.08
C TRP A 6 -15.94 18.08 17.53
N LEU A 7 -16.51 17.44 16.50
CA LEU A 7 -15.88 16.30 15.84
C LEU A 7 -14.57 16.70 15.16
N ASN A 8 -14.53 17.83 14.44
CA ASN A 8 -13.31 18.36 13.84
C ASN A 8 -12.26 18.72 14.90
N THR A 9 -12.69 19.33 16.02
CA THR A 9 -11.79 19.64 17.15
C THR A 9 -11.19 18.37 17.75
N PHE A 10 -11.99 17.32 17.90
CA PHE A 10 -11.53 16.01 18.39
C PHE A 10 -10.51 15.38 17.43
N ARG A 11 -10.82 15.33 16.12
CA ARG A 11 -9.90 14.82 15.10
C ARG A 11 -8.56 15.55 15.15
N THR A 12 -8.60 16.88 15.10
CA THR A 12 -7.38 17.70 15.13
C THR A 12 -6.58 17.48 16.43
N LEU A 13 -7.25 17.29 17.56
CA LEU A 13 -6.59 16.97 18.84
C LEU A 13 -5.87 15.63 18.77
N VAL A 14 -6.47 14.61 18.16
CA VAL A 14 -5.85 13.29 17.99
C VAL A 14 -4.60 13.37 17.10
N GLU A 15 -4.67 14.13 16.02
CA GLU A 15 -3.55 14.31 15.08
C GLU A 15 -2.39 15.09 15.68
N VAL A 16 -2.69 16.13 16.44
CA VAL A 16 -1.70 17.04 17.06
C VAL A 16 -1.11 16.45 18.35
N GLY A 17 -1.90 15.68 19.09
CA GLY A 17 -1.52 15.04 20.35
C GLY A 17 -1.43 15.99 21.55
N HIS A 18 -1.73 17.30 21.42
CA HIS A 18 -1.57 18.27 22.48
C HIS A 18 -2.64 19.36 22.44
N PHE A 19 -3.35 19.59 23.57
CA PHE A 19 -4.47 20.52 23.66
C PHE A 19 -4.12 21.97 23.31
N THR A 20 -2.98 22.47 23.78
CA THR A 20 -2.55 23.87 23.51
C THR A 20 -2.22 24.06 22.04
N GLN A 21 -1.47 23.17 21.45
CA GLN A 21 -1.11 23.22 20.02
C GLN A 21 -2.36 23.06 19.13
N THR A 22 -3.32 22.22 19.54
CA THR A 22 -4.62 22.10 18.87
C THR A 22 -5.39 23.42 18.92
N ALA A 23 -5.38 24.11 20.06
CA ALA A 23 -6.02 25.39 20.20
C ALA A 23 -5.40 26.44 19.26
N GLU A 24 -4.07 26.48 19.17
CA GLU A 24 -3.36 27.34 18.23
C GLU A 24 -3.72 27.02 16.78
N LYS A 25 -3.69 25.71 16.41
CA LYS A 25 -4.01 25.26 15.05
C LYS A 25 -5.45 25.59 14.63
N LEU A 26 -6.39 25.56 15.57
CA LEU A 26 -7.81 25.83 15.32
C LEU A 26 -8.22 27.29 15.62
N TYR A 27 -7.28 28.16 15.97
CA TYR A 27 -7.56 29.55 16.38
C TYR A 27 -8.57 29.64 17.54
N MET A 28 -8.43 28.75 18.52
CA MET A 28 -9.27 28.64 19.69
C MET A 28 -8.47 28.84 20.98
N THR A 29 -9.17 28.92 22.11
CA THR A 29 -8.53 28.80 23.42
C THR A 29 -8.45 27.33 23.86
N GLN A 30 -7.43 26.97 24.65
CA GLN A 30 -7.29 25.61 25.18
C GLN A 30 -8.53 25.18 25.99
N PRO A 31 -9.17 26.02 26.86
CA PRO A 31 -10.45 25.69 27.46
C PRO A 31 -11.58 25.42 26.46
N GLY A 32 -11.58 26.12 25.31
CA GLY A 32 -12.52 25.90 24.22
C GLY A 32 -12.37 24.52 23.59
N VAL A 33 -11.13 24.10 23.32
CA VAL A 33 -10.85 22.73 22.84
C VAL A 33 -11.35 21.70 23.85
N SER A 34 -11.00 21.86 25.14
CA SER A 34 -11.46 20.95 26.21
C SER A 34 -12.97 20.90 26.33
N GLN A 35 -13.67 22.02 26.15
CA GLN A 35 -15.13 22.09 26.18
C GLN A 35 -15.76 21.36 24.98
N HIS A 36 -15.16 21.48 23.78
CA HIS A 36 -15.64 20.75 22.61
C HIS A 36 -15.54 19.23 22.79
N ILE A 37 -14.39 18.74 23.31
CA ILE A 37 -14.22 17.32 23.62
C ILE A 37 -15.27 16.85 24.61
N LYS A 38 -15.43 17.57 25.72
CA LYS A 38 -16.43 17.22 26.75
C LYS A 38 -17.87 17.19 26.19
N LYS A 39 -18.24 18.14 25.34
CA LYS A 39 -19.55 18.14 24.68
C LYS A 39 -19.72 16.98 23.71
N LEU A 40 -18.67 16.59 22.99
CA LEU A 40 -18.71 15.43 22.11
C LEU A 40 -18.88 14.13 22.90
N GLU A 41 -18.13 13.95 23.99
CA GLU A 41 -18.24 12.80 24.90
C GLU A 41 -19.64 12.72 25.52
N GLN A 42 -20.19 13.85 25.96
CA GLN A 42 -21.57 13.93 26.46
C GLN A 42 -22.60 13.57 25.38
N ALA A 43 -22.42 14.04 24.15
CA ALA A 43 -23.34 13.72 23.04
C ALA A 43 -23.32 12.23 22.66
N CYS A 44 -22.19 11.56 22.89
CA CYS A 44 -22.01 10.11 22.62
C CYS A 44 -22.25 9.25 23.85
N ASN A 45 -22.41 9.86 25.03
CA ASN A 45 -22.54 9.19 26.32
C ASN A 45 -21.41 8.17 26.60
N CYS A 46 -20.17 8.50 26.20
CA CYS A 46 -19.00 7.70 26.45
C CYS A 46 -17.73 8.58 26.41
N ASP A 47 -16.70 8.14 27.12
CA ASP A 47 -15.38 8.79 27.08
C ASP A 47 -14.65 8.39 25.80
N LEU A 48 -14.16 9.38 25.07
CA LEU A 48 -13.35 9.20 23.86
C LEU A 48 -11.86 9.24 24.15
N LEU A 49 -11.47 9.92 25.24
CA LEU A 49 -10.10 10.05 25.69
C LEU A 49 -9.93 9.48 27.09
N SER A 50 -8.89 8.67 27.29
CA SER A 50 -8.36 8.32 28.60
C SER A 50 -7.24 9.30 28.96
N ARG A 51 -7.31 9.90 30.16
CA ARG A 51 -6.31 10.91 30.60
C ARG A 51 -5.38 10.27 31.61
N GLU A 52 -4.09 10.19 31.26
CA GLU A 52 -3.02 9.76 32.14
C GLU A 52 -1.87 10.80 32.15
N ASN A 53 -1.47 11.25 33.35
CA ASN A 53 -0.22 12.01 33.62
C ASN A 53 0.14 13.12 32.59
N LYS A 54 -0.77 14.06 32.30
CA LYS A 54 -0.62 15.19 31.33
C LYS A 54 -0.66 14.81 29.85
N SER A 55 -0.89 13.54 29.51
CA SER A 55 -1.17 13.04 28.18
C SER A 55 -2.59 12.49 28.08
N PHE A 56 -3.01 12.17 26.89
CA PHE A 56 -4.24 11.42 26.66
C PHE A 56 -3.99 10.27 25.66
N GLU A 57 -4.81 9.23 25.80
CA GLU A 57 -4.90 8.15 24.84
C GLU A 57 -6.32 7.99 24.36
N LEU A 58 -6.49 7.45 23.16
CA LEU A 58 -7.81 7.12 22.63
C LEU A 58 -8.37 5.89 23.34
N THR A 59 -9.59 5.98 23.83
CA THR A 59 -10.40 4.82 24.21
C THR A 59 -10.77 4.01 22.95
N GLU A 60 -11.33 2.82 23.10
CA GLU A 60 -11.88 2.07 21.96
C GLU A 60 -12.98 2.88 21.23
N GLN A 61 -13.84 3.54 21.98
CA GLN A 61 -14.87 4.44 21.45
C GLN A 61 -14.25 5.66 20.76
N GLY A 62 -13.14 6.18 21.31
CA GLY A 62 -12.37 7.25 20.69
C GLY A 62 -11.80 6.86 19.33
N ARG A 63 -11.29 5.63 19.18
CA ARG A 63 -10.79 5.11 17.89
C ARG A 63 -11.92 4.97 16.86
N ILE A 64 -13.10 4.53 17.29
CA ILE A 64 -14.27 4.45 16.42
C ILE A 64 -14.68 5.87 15.97
N MET A 65 -14.74 6.81 16.92
CA MET A 65 -15.10 8.22 16.64
C MET A 65 -14.08 8.89 15.71
N TYR A 66 -12.79 8.62 15.88
CA TYR A 66 -11.73 9.15 15.02
C TYR A 66 -11.88 8.65 13.59
N ARG A 67 -12.11 7.35 13.40
CA ARG A 67 -12.38 6.79 12.06
C ARG A 67 -13.62 7.40 11.41
N TYR A 68 -14.68 7.63 12.20
CA TYR A 68 -15.87 8.31 11.71
C TYR A 68 -15.58 9.75 11.29
N ALA A 69 -14.77 10.49 12.07
CA ALA A 69 -14.37 11.86 11.75
C ALA A 69 -13.62 11.94 10.43
N LEU A 70 -12.66 11.04 10.20
CA LEU A 70 -11.91 10.95 8.94
C LEU A 70 -12.82 10.62 7.76
N LYS A 71 -13.78 9.70 7.95
CA LYS A 71 -14.74 9.37 6.91
C LYS A 71 -15.63 10.55 6.56
N LEU A 72 -16.14 11.27 7.55
CA LEU A 72 -17.02 12.44 7.34
C LEU A 72 -16.29 13.55 6.59
N GLU A 73 -15.02 13.82 6.91
CA GLU A 73 -14.21 14.78 6.17
C GLU A 73 -14.09 14.39 4.71
N LYS A 74 -13.78 13.13 4.44
CA LYS A 74 -13.69 12.63 3.08
C LYS A 74 -15.04 12.72 2.34
N ASP A 75 -16.14 12.35 3.00
CA ASP A 75 -17.49 12.47 2.42
C ASP A 75 -17.85 13.95 2.09
N GLN A 76 -17.33 14.91 2.87
CA GLN A 76 -17.49 16.34 2.59
C GLN A 76 -16.63 16.80 1.42
N GLU A 77 -15.37 16.36 1.34
CA GLU A 77 -14.51 16.62 0.19
C GLU A 77 -15.13 16.06 -1.10
N ASP A 78 -15.58 14.81 -1.06
CA ASP A 78 -16.27 14.15 -2.19
C ASP A 78 -17.54 14.93 -2.61
N LEU A 79 -18.27 15.51 -1.65
CA LEU A 79 -19.43 16.37 -1.92
C LEU A 79 -19.02 17.66 -2.64
N PHE A 80 -18.02 18.37 -2.11
CA PHE A 80 -17.54 19.61 -2.75
C PHE A 80 -16.97 19.35 -4.14
N GLU A 81 -16.25 18.26 -4.32
CA GLU A 81 -15.76 17.83 -5.62
C GLU A 81 -16.89 17.51 -6.61
N SER A 82 -17.96 16.85 -6.13
CA SER A 82 -19.13 16.54 -6.96
C SER A 82 -19.94 17.78 -7.35
N LEU A 83 -19.82 18.85 -6.56
CA LEU A 83 -20.47 20.14 -6.82
C LEU A 83 -19.61 21.08 -7.67
N SER A 84 -18.32 20.80 -7.83
CA SER A 84 -17.37 21.57 -8.64
C SER A 84 -17.25 21.01 -10.05
N PHE A 85 -16.71 21.83 -10.97
CA PHE A 85 -16.38 21.38 -12.32
C PHE A 85 -15.33 20.26 -12.25
N ASP A 86 -15.63 19.08 -12.80
CA ASP A 86 -14.80 17.88 -12.76
C ASP A 86 -13.59 18.03 -13.68
N ASN A 87 -12.50 18.61 -13.14
CA ASN A 87 -11.26 18.84 -13.87
C ASN A 87 -10.40 17.56 -13.86
N PRO A 88 -10.02 17.02 -15.04
CA PRO A 88 -9.20 15.80 -15.13
C PRO A 88 -7.75 15.99 -14.64
N TYR A 89 -7.33 17.21 -14.32
CA TYR A 89 -5.98 17.56 -13.94
C TYR A 89 -5.89 18.31 -12.61
N ALA A 90 -6.93 18.24 -11.78
CA ALA A 90 -6.95 18.91 -10.49
C ALA A 90 -7.63 18.05 -9.41
N GLY A 91 -7.18 18.22 -8.14
CA GLY A 91 -7.71 17.54 -6.97
C GLY A 91 -6.83 16.39 -6.49
N GLN A 92 -7.28 15.68 -5.46
CA GLN A 92 -6.53 14.61 -4.83
C GLN A 92 -6.89 13.25 -5.41
N CYS A 93 -5.88 12.39 -5.63
CA CYS A 93 -6.02 10.99 -6.00
C CYS A 93 -5.41 10.12 -4.92
N HIS A 94 -6.17 9.16 -4.39
CA HIS A 94 -5.72 8.19 -3.40
C HIS A 94 -5.59 6.82 -4.03
N LEU A 95 -4.35 6.34 -4.13
CA LEU A 95 -3.98 5.10 -4.79
C LEU A 95 -3.27 4.17 -3.83
N SER A 96 -3.46 2.86 -3.98
CA SER A 96 -2.68 1.87 -3.25
C SER A 96 -2.26 0.74 -4.18
N CYS A 97 -1.02 0.29 -4.04
CA CYS A 97 -0.50 -0.86 -4.77
C CYS A 97 0.56 -1.60 -3.93
N SER A 98 1.10 -2.69 -4.46
CA SER A 98 2.24 -3.34 -3.83
C SER A 98 3.50 -2.47 -3.89
N GLY A 99 4.45 -2.75 -3.01
CA GLY A 99 5.71 -2.01 -2.98
C GLY A 99 6.50 -2.08 -4.29
N SER A 100 6.55 -3.25 -4.98
CA SER A 100 7.22 -3.38 -6.28
C SER A 100 6.61 -2.48 -7.34
N LEU A 101 5.28 -2.46 -7.42
CA LEU A 101 4.57 -1.56 -8.34
C LEU A 101 4.74 -0.09 -7.97
N SER A 102 4.83 0.25 -6.69
CA SER A 102 5.05 1.63 -6.27
C SER A 102 6.40 2.16 -6.76
N LEU A 103 7.45 1.35 -6.76
CA LEU A 103 8.76 1.74 -7.31
C LEU A 103 8.68 2.08 -8.81
N ARG A 104 7.87 1.32 -9.55
CA ARG A 104 7.68 1.52 -11.00
C ARG A 104 6.75 2.69 -11.32
N LEU A 105 5.63 2.80 -10.60
CA LEU A 105 4.56 3.76 -10.92
C LEU A 105 4.80 5.14 -10.35
N TYR A 106 5.36 5.26 -9.14
CA TYR A 106 5.47 6.55 -8.46
C TYR A 106 6.28 7.59 -9.22
N PRO A 107 7.45 7.26 -9.84
CA PRO A 107 8.16 8.23 -10.68
C PRO A 107 7.30 8.78 -11.83
N LYS A 108 6.49 7.93 -12.47
CA LYS A 108 5.60 8.33 -13.57
C LYS A 108 4.43 9.19 -13.10
N LEU A 109 3.90 8.87 -11.94
CA LEU A 109 2.86 9.68 -11.29
C LEU A 109 3.39 11.06 -10.88
N LEU A 110 4.65 11.16 -10.44
CA LEU A 110 5.30 12.45 -10.16
C LEU A 110 5.51 13.27 -11.43
N GLU A 111 5.89 12.66 -12.56
CA GLU A 111 5.98 13.35 -13.86
C GLU A 111 4.63 13.96 -14.25
N LEU A 112 3.52 13.24 -14.06
CA LEU A 112 2.17 13.76 -14.28
C LEU A 112 1.85 14.93 -13.34
N GLN A 113 2.21 14.82 -12.07
CA GLN A 113 2.00 15.86 -11.05
C GLN A 113 2.81 17.13 -11.36
N GLN A 114 4.04 17.00 -11.89
CA GLN A 114 4.86 18.11 -12.32
C GLN A 114 4.22 18.89 -13.49
N GLN A 115 3.52 18.18 -14.38
CA GLN A 115 2.80 18.81 -15.50
C GLN A 115 1.51 19.49 -15.07
N HIS A 116 0.90 19.04 -13.95
CA HIS A 116 -0.40 19.49 -13.46
C HIS A 116 -0.30 19.80 -11.96
N GLN A 117 0.04 21.05 -11.63
CA GLN A 117 0.33 21.49 -10.26
C GLN A 117 -0.86 21.42 -9.31
N ASP A 118 -2.08 21.43 -9.84
CA ASP A 118 -3.31 21.31 -9.05
C ASP A 118 -3.71 19.84 -8.80
N LEU A 119 -2.97 18.87 -9.37
CA LEU A 119 -3.17 17.45 -9.13
C LEU A 119 -2.27 16.98 -7.99
N SER A 120 -2.85 16.34 -6.97
CA SER A 120 -2.14 15.74 -5.86
C SER A 120 -2.34 14.23 -5.85
N ILE A 121 -1.25 13.47 -5.84
CA ILE A 121 -1.31 12.00 -5.89
C ILE A 121 -0.74 11.43 -4.60
N ASN A 122 -1.58 10.71 -3.86
CA ASN A 122 -1.23 9.97 -2.66
C ASN A 122 -1.16 8.48 -3.02
N LEU A 123 0.05 7.92 -3.04
CA LEU A 123 0.29 6.52 -3.33
C LEU A 123 0.74 5.79 -2.07
N GLU A 124 -0.02 4.80 -1.65
CA GLU A 124 0.33 3.93 -0.52
C GLU A 124 0.82 2.57 -1.02
N ALA A 125 2.00 2.16 -0.54
CA ALA A 125 2.51 0.80 -0.72
C ALA A 125 1.96 -0.10 0.39
N ALA A 126 1.10 -1.07 0.04
CA ALA A 126 0.43 -1.92 1.01
C ALA A 126 0.20 -3.35 0.49
N PRO A 127 0.03 -4.34 1.40
CA PRO A 127 -0.40 -5.69 1.03
C PRO A 127 -1.84 -5.71 0.48
N ASN A 128 -2.14 -6.66 -0.42
CA ASN A 128 -3.46 -6.80 -1.07
C ASN A 128 -4.64 -6.71 -0.08
N LYS A 129 -4.57 -7.40 1.06
CA LYS A 129 -5.62 -7.40 2.08
C LYS A 129 -5.90 -5.99 2.64
N LYS A 130 -4.85 -5.20 2.86
CA LYS A 130 -5.00 -3.83 3.33
C LYS A 130 -5.60 -2.95 2.24
N ILE A 131 -5.12 -3.05 0.99
CA ILE A 131 -5.65 -2.31 -0.16
C ILE A 131 -7.17 -2.51 -0.29
N LEU A 132 -7.63 -3.78 -0.26
CA LEU A 132 -9.05 -4.09 -0.37
C LEU A 132 -9.86 -3.51 0.80
N ASN A 133 -9.34 -3.58 2.01
CA ASN A 133 -10.00 -3.01 3.18
C ASN A 133 -10.10 -1.47 3.08
N ASP A 134 -9.03 -0.81 2.65
CA ASP A 134 -8.96 0.65 2.49
C ASP A 134 -9.95 1.15 1.41
N LEU A 135 -10.14 0.38 0.32
CA LEU A 135 -11.17 0.64 -0.68
C LEU A 135 -12.58 0.62 -0.08
N ILE A 136 -12.89 -0.36 0.78
CA ILE A 136 -14.19 -0.42 1.47
C ILE A 136 -14.37 0.77 2.39
N GLN A 137 -13.34 1.11 3.18
CA GLN A 137 -13.36 2.21 4.13
C GLN A 137 -13.33 3.58 3.44
N GLY A 138 -12.96 3.64 2.16
CA GLY A 138 -12.88 4.86 1.37
C GLY A 138 -11.65 5.71 1.65
N THR A 139 -10.60 5.16 2.26
CA THR A 139 -9.29 5.81 2.42
C THR A 139 -8.41 5.68 1.19
N THR A 140 -8.73 4.75 0.30
CA THR A 140 -8.17 4.58 -1.04
C THR A 140 -9.30 4.53 -2.06
N ASP A 141 -9.09 5.10 -3.24
CA ASP A 141 -10.08 5.14 -4.33
C ASP A 141 -9.81 4.08 -5.39
N ILE A 142 -8.53 3.84 -5.69
CA ILE A 142 -8.05 2.84 -6.64
C ILE A 142 -6.97 2.00 -5.97
N GLY A 143 -7.14 0.68 -6.06
CA GLY A 143 -6.15 -0.30 -5.66
C GLY A 143 -5.63 -1.10 -6.84
N ILE A 144 -4.36 -1.53 -6.79
CA ILE A 144 -3.82 -2.53 -7.71
C ILE A 144 -3.46 -3.76 -6.90
N VAL A 145 -4.12 -4.89 -7.20
CA VAL A 145 -3.97 -6.16 -6.49
C VAL A 145 -3.63 -7.30 -7.46
N ARG A 146 -3.09 -8.40 -6.92
CA ARG A 146 -2.62 -9.56 -7.70
C ARG A 146 -3.63 -10.70 -7.80
N HIS A 147 -4.78 -10.57 -7.20
CA HIS A 147 -5.87 -11.53 -7.34
C HIS A 147 -7.20 -10.80 -7.46
N SER A 148 -8.12 -11.35 -8.24
CA SER A 148 -9.45 -10.77 -8.34
C SER A 148 -10.17 -10.87 -7.00
N PRO A 149 -10.59 -9.74 -6.40
CA PRO A 149 -11.35 -9.81 -5.16
C PRO A 149 -12.74 -10.37 -5.42
N ASN A 150 -13.30 -11.00 -4.40
CA ASN A 150 -14.70 -11.47 -4.46
C ASN A 150 -15.65 -10.26 -4.53
N ASP A 151 -16.59 -10.31 -5.48
CA ASP A 151 -17.09 -9.26 -6.29
C ASP A 151 -18.33 -8.52 -5.90
N SER A 152 -18.88 -8.70 -4.64
CA SER A 152 -20.05 -7.92 -4.20
C SER A 152 -19.72 -6.45 -3.87
N TYR A 153 -18.50 -6.17 -3.41
CA TYR A 153 -18.07 -4.84 -2.97
C TYR A 153 -17.17 -4.10 -3.95
N TYR A 154 -16.57 -4.84 -4.90
CA TYR A 154 -15.55 -4.31 -5.78
C TYR A 154 -15.93 -4.41 -7.25
N GLN A 155 -15.40 -3.49 -8.04
CA GLN A 155 -15.28 -3.60 -9.48
C GLN A 155 -13.80 -3.76 -9.80
N SER A 156 -13.46 -4.81 -10.58
CA SER A 156 -12.08 -5.10 -10.95
C SER A 156 -11.92 -5.18 -12.47
N GLN A 157 -10.75 -4.77 -12.95
CA GLN A 157 -10.33 -4.85 -14.34
C GLN A 157 -8.89 -5.36 -14.41
N VAL A 158 -8.60 -6.31 -15.28
CA VAL A 158 -7.21 -6.71 -15.60
C VAL A 158 -6.53 -5.56 -16.30
N ILE A 159 -5.35 -5.17 -15.83
CA ILE A 159 -4.56 -4.06 -16.39
C ILE A 159 -3.19 -4.48 -16.90
N GLY A 160 -2.74 -5.69 -16.60
CA GLY A 160 -1.46 -6.22 -17.03
C GLY A 160 -1.05 -7.43 -16.25
N LYS A 161 0.24 -7.75 -16.36
CA LYS A 161 0.89 -8.84 -15.64
C LYS A 161 2.23 -8.38 -15.10
N GLU A 162 2.75 -9.07 -14.10
CA GLU A 162 4.07 -8.81 -13.53
C GLU A 162 4.81 -10.14 -13.39
N ALA A 163 5.97 -10.27 -14.01
CA ALA A 163 6.79 -11.47 -13.92
C ALA A 163 7.38 -11.62 -12.50
N LEU A 164 7.41 -12.87 -11.99
CA LEU A 164 8.16 -13.22 -10.79
C LEU A 164 9.54 -13.75 -11.16
N CYS A 165 10.55 -13.30 -10.43
CA CYS A 165 11.94 -13.63 -10.64
C CYS A 165 12.51 -14.36 -9.43
N LEU A 166 13.15 -15.51 -9.66
CA LEU A 166 14.06 -16.13 -8.69
C LEU A 166 15.42 -15.44 -8.83
N ILE A 167 15.91 -14.87 -7.74
CA ILE A 167 17.09 -14.00 -7.74
C ILE A 167 18.16 -14.55 -6.82
N VAL A 168 19.35 -14.72 -7.36
CA VAL A 168 20.56 -15.16 -6.66
C VAL A 168 21.68 -14.15 -6.87
N HIS A 169 22.81 -14.31 -6.17
CA HIS A 169 24.02 -13.52 -6.44
C HIS A 169 24.62 -13.87 -7.80
N SER A 170 25.18 -12.89 -8.51
CA SER A 170 25.75 -13.06 -9.84
C SER A 170 26.90 -14.08 -9.93
N SER A 171 27.61 -14.38 -8.82
CA SER A 171 28.60 -15.46 -8.79
C SER A 171 28.02 -16.85 -9.02
N LEU A 172 26.71 -17.04 -8.88
CA LEU A 172 26.03 -18.31 -9.12
C LEU A 172 25.43 -18.43 -10.54
N ALA A 173 25.64 -17.42 -11.38
CA ALA A 173 25.08 -17.39 -12.74
C ALA A 173 25.53 -18.55 -13.65
N HIS A 174 26.64 -19.19 -13.32
CA HIS A 174 27.19 -20.33 -14.06
C HIS A 174 26.73 -21.69 -13.54
N LEU A 175 26.01 -21.72 -12.42
CA LEU A 175 25.51 -22.94 -11.77
C LEU A 175 24.06 -23.22 -12.16
N GLU A 176 23.74 -24.51 -12.27
CA GLU A 176 22.35 -24.93 -12.29
C GLU A 176 21.75 -24.75 -10.90
N ILE A 177 20.66 -24.03 -10.80
CA ILE A 177 19.99 -23.77 -9.52
C ILE A 177 19.09 -24.95 -9.18
N THR A 178 19.60 -25.82 -8.33
CA THR A 178 18.90 -27.01 -7.82
C THR A 178 18.29 -26.74 -6.43
N PRO A 179 17.37 -27.59 -5.95
CA PRO A 179 16.86 -27.54 -4.58
C PRO A 179 17.95 -27.51 -3.51
N GLN A 180 19.03 -28.27 -3.72
CA GLN A 180 20.16 -28.32 -2.80
C GLN A 180 20.91 -26.99 -2.74
N VAL A 181 21.15 -26.36 -3.88
CA VAL A 181 21.80 -25.03 -3.96
C VAL A 181 20.96 -23.99 -3.20
N LEU A 182 19.64 -23.98 -3.41
CA LEU A 182 18.75 -23.05 -2.69
C LEU A 182 18.72 -23.31 -1.19
N HIS A 183 18.75 -24.58 -0.79
CA HIS A 183 18.84 -24.95 0.63
C HIS A 183 20.15 -24.48 1.25
N ASP A 184 21.28 -24.64 0.56
CA ASP A 184 22.61 -24.31 1.07
C ASP A 184 22.83 -22.79 1.24
N ILE A 185 22.34 -21.99 0.28
CA ILE A 185 22.46 -20.52 0.34
C ILE A 185 21.38 -19.87 1.23
N GLY A 186 20.23 -20.51 1.40
CA GLY A 186 19.14 -20.08 2.25
C GLY A 186 18.34 -18.87 1.72
N LEU A 187 17.17 -18.69 2.27
CA LEU A 187 16.19 -17.69 1.86
C LEU A 187 16.39 -16.36 2.58
N ILE A 188 16.45 -15.28 1.83
CA ILE A 188 16.18 -13.93 2.35
C ILE A 188 14.66 -13.73 2.34
N ALA A 189 14.06 -13.91 3.52
CA ALA A 189 12.62 -13.86 3.68
C ALA A 189 12.10 -12.42 3.76
N HIS A 190 10.87 -12.22 3.32
CA HIS A 190 10.11 -10.97 3.40
C HIS A 190 8.60 -11.31 3.59
N PRO A 191 7.71 -10.34 3.84
CA PRO A 191 6.31 -10.63 4.15
C PRO A 191 5.58 -11.52 3.14
N ASP A 192 5.87 -11.37 1.84
CA ASP A 192 5.22 -12.12 0.76
C ASP A 192 6.06 -13.32 0.26
N SER A 193 7.20 -13.63 0.89
CA SER A 193 8.16 -14.62 0.39
C SER A 193 7.57 -16.03 0.22
N ALA A 194 6.75 -16.47 1.18
CA ALA A 194 6.13 -17.80 1.10
C ALA A 194 5.16 -17.92 -0.09
N HIS A 195 4.39 -16.87 -0.35
CA HIS A 195 3.48 -16.80 -1.49
C HIS A 195 4.25 -16.81 -2.82
N TYR A 196 5.25 -15.95 -2.96
CA TYR A 196 6.03 -15.86 -4.20
C TYR A 196 6.85 -17.12 -4.48
N LEU A 197 7.44 -17.72 -3.45
CA LEU A 197 8.16 -18.98 -3.59
C LEU A 197 7.25 -20.11 -4.07
N SER A 198 6.10 -20.31 -3.41
CA SER A 198 5.15 -21.34 -3.80
C SER A 198 4.70 -21.14 -5.25
N LEU A 199 4.28 -19.91 -5.59
CA LEU A 199 3.82 -19.61 -6.94
C LEU A 199 4.91 -19.83 -7.99
N TYR A 200 6.15 -19.38 -7.71
CA TYR A 200 7.26 -19.53 -8.64
C TYR A 200 7.62 -21.01 -8.84
N PHE A 201 7.79 -21.77 -7.76
CA PHE A 201 8.18 -23.17 -7.85
C PHE A 201 7.10 -24.05 -8.52
N ASP A 202 5.83 -23.76 -8.25
CA ASP A 202 4.72 -24.50 -8.85
C ASP A 202 4.61 -24.26 -10.38
N LEU A 203 4.98 -23.07 -10.86
CA LEU A 203 4.70 -22.64 -12.23
C LEU A 203 5.93 -22.48 -13.13
N CYS A 204 7.17 -22.43 -12.59
CA CYS A 204 8.38 -22.20 -13.38
C CYS A 204 8.76 -23.33 -14.35
N GLY A 205 8.02 -24.43 -14.34
CA GLY A 205 8.23 -25.59 -15.23
C GLY A 205 9.38 -26.51 -14.82
N ASP A 206 10.00 -26.28 -13.68
CA ASP A 206 11.05 -27.12 -13.13
C ASP A 206 10.46 -28.10 -12.10
N LYS A 207 10.54 -29.41 -12.40
CA LYS A 207 9.95 -30.45 -11.56
C LYS A 207 10.66 -30.60 -10.20
N ASP A 208 11.96 -30.34 -10.16
CA ASP A 208 12.73 -30.48 -8.92
C ASP A 208 12.42 -29.30 -7.98
N LEU A 209 12.29 -28.09 -8.52
CA LEU A 209 11.85 -26.93 -7.77
C LEU A 209 10.39 -27.05 -7.30
N ALA A 210 9.51 -27.61 -8.13
CA ALA A 210 8.08 -27.81 -7.78
C ALA A 210 7.87 -28.79 -6.60
N ASN A 211 8.84 -29.64 -6.31
CA ASN A 211 8.79 -30.57 -5.17
C ASN A 211 9.35 -29.97 -3.87
N ILE A 212 9.82 -28.73 -3.87
CA ILE A 212 10.38 -28.10 -2.67
C ILE A 212 9.25 -27.74 -1.71
N ASN A 213 9.36 -28.18 -0.46
CA ASN A 213 8.57 -27.62 0.63
C ASN A 213 9.15 -26.25 1.03
N VAL A 214 8.49 -25.17 0.65
CA VAL A 214 8.95 -23.79 0.91
C VAL A 214 9.16 -23.49 2.40
N ASN A 215 8.49 -24.22 3.29
CA ASN A 215 8.63 -24.05 4.74
C ASN A 215 9.89 -24.72 5.31
N GLU A 216 10.54 -25.59 4.56
CA GLU A 216 11.77 -26.31 4.97
C GLU A 216 13.03 -25.61 4.48
N ILE A 217 12.91 -24.58 3.63
CA ILE A 217 14.07 -23.81 3.17
C ILE A 217 14.65 -23.02 4.35
N PRO A 218 15.94 -23.18 4.65
CA PRO A 218 16.60 -22.43 5.71
C PRO A 218 16.52 -20.92 5.43
N ARG A 219 16.24 -20.13 6.47
CA ARG A 219 16.26 -18.69 6.35
C ARG A 219 17.64 -18.15 6.67
N SER A 220 18.26 -17.47 5.72
CA SER A 220 19.52 -16.72 5.89
C SER A 220 19.31 -15.31 6.40
N GLY A 221 18.10 -14.75 6.23
CA GLY A 221 17.77 -13.42 6.71
C GLY A 221 16.29 -13.06 6.53
N TYR A 222 15.90 -11.93 7.11
CA TYR A 222 14.55 -11.36 6.96
C TYR A 222 14.62 -9.83 6.89
N ILE A 223 13.88 -9.24 5.96
CA ILE A 223 13.70 -7.80 5.83
C ILE A 223 12.32 -7.48 5.22
N ASN A 224 11.64 -6.48 5.74
CA ASN A 224 10.32 -6.05 5.25
C ASN A 224 10.35 -4.75 4.43
N GLN A 225 11.54 -4.18 4.21
CA GLN A 225 11.72 -2.98 3.37
C GLN A 225 12.07 -3.39 1.95
N LEU A 226 11.13 -3.25 1.02
CA LEU A 226 11.23 -3.79 -0.33
C LEU A 226 12.56 -3.43 -1.04
N HIS A 227 12.95 -2.15 -1.02
CA HIS A 227 14.17 -1.67 -1.67
C HIS A 227 15.47 -2.19 -1.03
N GLN A 228 15.38 -2.87 0.11
CA GLN A 228 16.51 -3.48 0.81
C GLN A 228 16.53 -5.01 0.71
N ILE A 229 15.46 -5.66 0.21
CA ILE A 229 15.40 -7.13 0.15
C ILE A 229 16.52 -7.70 -0.73
N LEU A 230 16.88 -7.02 -1.80
CA LEU A 230 17.93 -7.44 -2.71
C LEU A 230 19.36 -7.15 -2.21
N LEU A 231 19.51 -6.32 -1.19
CA LEU A 231 20.83 -5.99 -0.64
C LEU A 231 21.56 -7.21 -0.06
N PRO A 232 20.98 -8.07 0.81
CA PRO A 232 21.67 -9.29 1.23
C PRO A 232 21.93 -10.27 0.07
N VAL A 233 21.04 -10.35 -0.93
CA VAL A 233 21.25 -11.17 -2.12
C VAL A 233 22.45 -10.67 -2.91
N SER A 234 22.61 -9.34 -3.10
CA SER A 234 23.79 -8.75 -3.76
C SER A 234 25.11 -8.92 -2.99
N LYS A 235 25.03 -9.36 -1.73
CA LYS A 235 26.19 -9.73 -0.91
C LYS A 235 26.44 -11.25 -0.84
N GLY A 236 25.66 -12.05 -1.58
CA GLY A 236 25.78 -13.51 -1.59
C GLY A 236 25.26 -14.21 -0.33
N LEU A 237 24.39 -13.55 0.46
CA LEU A 237 23.92 -14.08 1.74
C LEU A 237 22.65 -14.95 1.61
N GLY A 238 22.15 -15.18 0.39
CA GLY A 238 20.97 -15.99 0.15
C GLY A 238 20.30 -15.67 -1.19
N PHE A 239 19.09 -16.22 -1.36
CA PHE A 239 18.25 -15.99 -2.54
C PHE A 239 16.89 -15.43 -2.14
N THR A 240 16.14 -14.93 -3.10
CA THR A 240 14.74 -14.53 -2.90
C THR A 240 13.94 -14.66 -4.18
N VAL A 241 12.60 -14.57 -4.08
CA VAL A 241 11.69 -14.42 -5.23
C VAL A 241 10.96 -13.10 -5.09
N LEU A 242 11.05 -12.25 -6.10
CA LEU A 242 10.39 -10.95 -6.15
C LEU A 242 9.85 -10.67 -7.56
N PRO A 243 8.87 -9.76 -7.67
CA PRO A 243 8.45 -9.22 -8.95
C PRO A 243 9.61 -8.51 -9.68
N ALA A 244 9.60 -8.59 -11.01
CA ALA A 244 10.65 -8.03 -11.88
C ALA A 244 10.91 -6.55 -11.64
N GLY A 245 9.86 -5.77 -11.37
CA GLY A 245 10.00 -4.34 -11.07
C GLY A 245 10.89 -4.03 -9.87
N ALA A 246 11.00 -4.93 -8.88
CA ALA A 246 11.92 -4.77 -7.76
C ALA A 246 13.40 -4.93 -8.18
N VAL A 247 13.67 -5.82 -9.14
CA VAL A 247 15.03 -6.06 -9.68
C VAL A 247 15.46 -4.91 -10.58
N GLU A 248 14.55 -4.43 -11.43
CA GLU A 248 14.83 -3.35 -12.40
C GLU A 248 15.27 -2.06 -11.72
N HIS A 249 14.70 -1.76 -10.55
CA HIS A 249 14.99 -0.53 -9.79
C HIS A 249 16.07 -0.70 -8.72
N PHE A 250 16.73 -1.88 -8.65
CA PHE A 250 17.80 -2.09 -7.68
C PHE A 250 19.14 -1.52 -8.17
N PRO A 251 19.82 -0.66 -7.39
CA PRO A 251 21.03 0.04 -7.83
C PRO A 251 22.22 -0.88 -8.18
N GLU A 252 22.38 -2.00 -7.45
CA GLU A 252 23.48 -2.96 -7.64
C GLU A 252 23.02 -4.17 -8.48
N ARG A 253 22.25 -3.93 -9.54
CA ARG A 253 21.67 -4.99 -10.38
C ARG A 253 22.71 -5.91 -11.01
N ASP A 254 23.88 -5.40 -11.30
CA ASP A 254 25.04 -6.16 -11.85
C ASP A 254 25.53 -7.27 -10.91
N LYS A 255 25.23 -7.16 -9.61
CA LYS A 255 25.54 -8.20 -8.60
C LYS A 255 24.46 -9.25 -8.47
N LEU A 256 23.36 -9.13 -9.18
CA LEU A 256 22.24 -10.05 -9.16
C LEU A 256 22.22 -10.91 -10.43
N HIS A 257 21.76 -12.13 -10.28
CA HIS A 257 21.40 -13.00 -11.39
C HIS A 257 19.95 -13.43 -11.24
N VAL A 258 19.14 -13.10 -12.25
CA VAL A 258 17.77 -13.61 -12.37
C VAL A 258 17.87 -14.96 -13.05
N VAL A 259 17.47 -16.00 -12.33
CA VAL A 259 17.48 -17.38 -12.84
C VAL A 259 16.38 -17.51 -13.90
N PRO A 260 16.72 -17.86 -15.15
CA PRO A 260 15.72 -17.97 -16.19
C PRO A 260 14.82 -19.18 -15.91
N PRO A 261 13.50 -19.00 -15.79
CA PRO A 261 12.58 -20.13 -15.61
C PRO A 261 12.39 -20.91 -16.93
N LYS A 262 12.01 -22.17 -16.85
CA LYS A 262 11.61 -22.96 -18.03
C LYS A 262 10.27 -22.48 -18.59
N ILE A 263 9.39 -22.03 -17.73
CA ILE A 263 8.10 -21.39 -18.05
C ILE A 263 8.05 -20.09 -17.27
N GLU A 264 7.77 -18.99 -17.94
CA GLU A 264 7.64 -17.68 -17.31
C GLU A 264 6.49 -17.68 -16.29
N VAL A 265 6.80 -17.17 -15.10
CA VAL A 265 5.83 -17.08 -13.99
C VAL A 265 5.36 -15.65 -13.87
N GLU A 266 4.07 -15.44 -14.07
CA GLU A 266 3.48 -14.10 -14.04
C GLU A 266 2.31 -14.04 -13.07
N GLU A 267 2.16 -12.93 -12.37
CA GLU A 267 0.96 -12.57 -11.62
C GLU A 267 0.11 -11.59 -12.43
N ILE A 268 -1.21 -11.84 -12.45
CA ILE A 268 -2.16 -10.92 -13.09
C ILE A 268 -2.38 -9.71 -12.18
N LEU A 269 -2.33 -8.52 -12.76
CA LEU A 269 -2.59 -7.27 -12.06
C LEU A 269 -4.04 -6.81 -12.33
N TYR A 270 -4.75 -6.57 -11.24
CA TYR A 270 -6.13 -6.07 -11.26
C TYR A 270 -6.18 -4.65 -10.70
N LEU A 271 -6.70 -3.72 -11.49
CA LEU A 271 -7.13 -2.44 -10.98
C LEU A 271 -8.50 -2.63 -10.33
N VAL A 272 -8.62 -2.19 -9.10
CA VAL A 272 -9.81 -2.41 -8.27
C VAL A 272 -10.29 -1.08 -7.69
N GLN A 273 -11.60 -0.89 -7.74
CA GLN A 273 -12.29 0.22 -7.09
C GLN A 273 -13.55 -0.27 -6.37
N LYS A 274 -14.09 0.54 -5.47
CA LYS A 274 -15.36 0.23 -4.81
C LYS A 274 -16.49 0.19 -5.84
N ARG A 275 -17.32 -0.85 -5.81
CA ARG A 275 -18.45 -0.99 -6.72
C ARG A 275 -19.45 0.18 -6.56
N ASN A 276 -20.03 0.60 -7.66
CA ASN A 276 -21.00 1.70 -7.74
C ASN A 276 -20.44 3.08 -7.28
N ARG A 277 -19.14 3.24 -7.13
CA ARG A 277 -18.51 4.53 -6.90
C ARG A 277 -18.10 5.12 -8.24
N LYS A 278 -18.64 6.30 -8.58
CA LYS A 278 -18.19 7.08 -9.72
C LYS A 278 -17.01 7.94 -9.27
N LEU A 279 -15.85 7.69 -9.86
CA LEU A 279 -14.66 8.48 -9.61
C LEU A 279 -14.66 9.73 -10.48
N PRO A 280 -14.07 10.85 -10.01
CA PRO A 280 -13.83 12.03 -10.82
C PRO A 280 -12.91 11.77 -12.03
N HIS A 281 -13.03 12.61 -13.07
CA HIS A 281 -12.28 12.44 -14.33
C HIS A 281 -10.75 12.48 -14.17
N ARG A 282 -10.20 13.05 -13.11
CA ARG A 282 -8.77 12.98 -12.80
C ARG A 282 -8.26 11.56 -12.63
N TYR A 283 -9.14 10.63 -12.20
CA TYR A 283 -8.77 9.21 -12.10
C TYR A 283 -8.65 8.54 -13.46
N ASP A 284 -9.37 8.98 -14.48
CA ASP A 284 -9.21 8.45 -15.85
C ASP A 284 -7.78 8.71 -16.34
N THR A 285 -7.27 9.94 -16.15
CA THR A 285 -5.89 10.33 -16.49
C THR A 285 -4.86 9.46 -15.75
N VAL A 286 -5.06 9.23 -14.45
CA VAL A 286 -4.16 8.42 -13.64
C VAL A 286 -4.23 6.94 -14.03
N ILE A 287 -5.44 6.41 -14.29
CA ILE A 287 -5.66 5.02 -14.72
C ILE A 287 -4.98 4.75 -16.07
N ASP A 288 -5.10 5.68 -17.02
CA ASP A 288 -4.48 5.53 -18.33
C ASP A 288 -2.95 5.49 -18.23
N LEU A 289 -2.37 6.36 -17.40
CA LEU A 289 -0.95 6.34 -17.10
C LEU A 289 -0.53 5.01 -16.45
N ILE A 290 -1.28 4.51 -15.47
CA ILE A 290 -1.01 3.21 -14.84
C ILE A 290 -1.02 2.09 -15.88
N LYS A 291 -2.07 2.00 -16.71
CA LYS A 291 -2.21 0.98 -17.75
C LYS A 291 -1.03 0.98 -18.72
N GLN A 292 -0.59 2.16 -19.19
CA GLN A 292 0.57 2.30 -20.07
C GLN A 292 1.87 1.78 -19.46
N ASN A 293 1.98 1.83 -18.14
CA ASN A 293 3.20 1.44 -17.43
C ASN A 293 3.16 0.03 -16.81
N VAL A 294 2.02 -0.69 -16.87
CA VAL A 294 1.92 -2.08 -16.38
C VAL A 294 1.59 -3.08 -17.48
N SER A 295 1.20 -2.61 -18.69
CA SER A 295 1.01 -3.43 -19.89
C SER A 295 2.35 -3.65 -20.56
N GLY A 296 3.21 -4.46 -19.98
CA GLY A 296 4.52 -4.76 -20.52
C GLY A 296 4.74 -6.23 -20.59
#